data_840ea0030759d1d560ac670b3805f449
#
_entry.id   840ea0030759d1d560ac670b3805f449
#
_cell.length_a   1.000
_cell.length_b   1.000
_cell.length_c   1.000
_cell.angle_alpha   90.00
_cell.angle_beta   90.00
_cell.angle_gamma   90.00
#
_symmetry.space_group_name_H-M   'P 1'
#
loop_
_entity.id
_entity.type
_entity.pdbx_description
1 polymer ?
#
loop_
_entity_poly.entity_id
_entity_poly.type
_entity_poly.pdbx_seq_one_letter_code
_entity_poly.pdbx_strand_id
1 'polypeptide(L)'
;MSTSQAASEKSAIVVGGGVAGMSAACALAQAGLRVQLVERRGYLGGRASSYRHPGVDEVIDNCQHVLFGCCTNLIGFYRRIGVLDRIHWTRTMTMIEPGGRRTLLGPSAWLPPPLHGLPSLLAAKALNRDDKKALARAFRLLMRPIPANSTETLGAWLRRTGQTPGAINRFWRLVIASALNGDVDVIALPYAAKVIRELFLNSAEAGAMGMSTAPLSDLYRGAERFLSEHGGEVVYNAGVESAAYDEETSQWALATLAGELFADFLVLALPFEATAKLLPQMPPVDGADALAAKIERHQHGPICSVHLWFDREITDLDHAVLLDREIHWMYNKSRLQPWRKGKGSYLELVVSASQKFAAMSREEAISLAVRELAEFFPAVASAKLEKAALVKEVRATFTVPPGIDSARPGSVSPWPNCVLAGDWIATGWPSTMESAARSGHLAAEAISAAINEPRTFLNPDLKPHGLMRFVKARS
;
A
#
# COMPACT_ATOMS: atom_id res chain seq x y z
N MET A 1 -20.43 -32.27 18.06
CA MET A 1 -20.67 -32.35 16.60
C MET A 1 -21.66 -31.31 16.07
N SER A 2 -22.04 -30.28 16.86
CA SER A 2 -23.13 -29.35 16.50
C SER A 2 -22.68 -27.92 16.12
N THR A 3 -21.43 -27.54 16.36
CA THR A 3 -20.97 -26.14 16.17
C THR A 3 -20.40 -25.84 14.77
N SER A 4 -19.91 -26.84 14.04
CA SER A 4 -19.36 -26.66 12.69
C SER A 4 -20.44 -26.49 11.61
N GLN A 5 -21.65 -27.01 11.84
CA GLN A 5 -22.74 -26.92 10.87
C GLN A 5 -23.45 -25.55 10.88
N ALA A 6 -23.48 -24.87 12.04
CA ALA A 6 -24.12 -23.55 12.16
C ALA A 6 -23.31 -22.43 11.44
N ALA A 7 -21.97 -22.52 11.41
CA ALA A 7 -21.15 -21.54 10.71
C ALA A 7 -21.25 -21.64 9.17
N SER A 8 -21.51 -22.84 8.63
CA SER A 8 -21.67 -23.05 7.19
C SER A 8 -22.99 -22.48 6.62
N GLU A 9 -23.95 -22.13 7.47
CA GLU A 9 -25.21 -21.54 7.06
C GLU A 9 -25.14 -20.00 6.96
N LYS A 10 -24.15 -19.36 7.60
CA LYS A 10 -24.02 -17.88 7.59
C LYS A 10 -23.39 -17.38 6.30
N SER A 11 -23.84 -16.20 5.87
CA SER A 11 -23.41 -15.55 4.63
C SER A 11 -22.89 -14.15 4.86
N ALA A 12 -21.98 -13.71 3.99
CA ALA A 12 -21.44 -12.36 4.01
C ALA A 12 -21.31 -11.80 2.59
N ILE A 13 -21.71 -10.55 2.39
CA ILE A 13 -21.39 -9.76 1.22
C ILE A 13 -20.23 -8.83 1.58
N VAL A 14 -19.17 -8.86 0.75
CA VAL A 14 -18.03 -7.96 0.86
C VAL A 14 -18.04 -7.01 -0.31
N VAL A 15 -18.25 -5.72 -0.06
CA VAL A 15 -18.35 -4.67 -1.08
C VAL A 15 -16.99 -4.05 -1.32
N GLY A 16 -16.42 -4.28 -2.52
CA GLY A 16 -15.15 -3.74 -2.96
C GLY A 16 -14.05 -4.79 -3.10
N GLY A 17 -13.62 -5.06 -4.32
CA GLY A 17 -12.60 -6.07 -4.68
C GLY A 17 -11.15 -5.56 -4.56
N GLY A 18 -10.87 -4.57 -3.70
CA GLY A 18 -9.53 -4.16 -3.33
C GLY A 18 -8.85 -5.11 -2.35
N VAL A 19 -7.59 -4.85 -1.98
CA VAL A 19 -6.82 -5.70 -1.03
C VAL A 19 -7.58 -5.91 0.29
N ALA A 20 -8.24 -4.88 0.81
CA ALA A 20 -9.04 -4.98 2.03
C ALA A 20 -10.18 -5.98 1.90
N GLY A 21 -10.99 -5.83 0.82
CA GLY A 21 -12.13 -6.72 0.59
C GLY A 21 -11.72 -8.14 0.29
N MET A 22 -10.71 -8.34 -0.56
CA MET A 22 -10.18 -9.68 -0.83
C MET A 22 -9.64 -10.36 0.45
N SER A 23 -8.93 -9.60 1.31
CA SER A 23 -8.43 -10.14 2.58
C SER A 23 -9.55 -10.53 3.54
N ALA A 24 -10.61 -9.70 3.63
CA ALA A 24 -11.80 -10.01 4.41
C ALA A 24 -12.54 -11.24 3.85
N ALA A 25 -12.83 -11.23 2.54
CA ALA A 25 -13.57 -12.29 1.88
C ALA A 25 -12.87 -13.65 2.02
N CYS A 26 -11.55 -13.73 1.75
CA CYS A 26 -10.80 -14.96 1.91
C CYS A 26 -10.71 -15.43 3.37
N ALA A 27 -10.63 -14.51 4.34
CA ALA A 27 -10.63 -14.86 5.76
C ALA A 27 -11.99 -15.42 6.21
N LEU A 28 -13.09 -14.79 5.79
CA LEU A 28 -14.45 -15.24 6.10
C LEU A 28 -14.79 -16.57 5.42
N ALA A 29 -14.41 -16.75 4.15
CA ALA A 29 -14.59 -18.01 3.45
C ALA A 29 -13.81 -19.15 4.10
N GLN A 30 -12.56 -18.90 4.54
CA GLN A 30 -11.78 -19.86 5.33
C GLN A 30 -12.44 -20.17 6.70
N ALA A 31 -13.19 -19.22 7.24
CA ALA A 31 -13.98 -19.43 8.47
C ALA A 31 -15.25 -20.26 8.25
N GLY A 32 -15.61 -20.56 7.00
CA GLY A 32 -16.76 -21.38 6.63
C GLY A 32 -18.03 -20.56 6.33
N LEU A 33 -17.95 -19.25 6.15
CA LEU A 33 -19.07 -18.45 5.68
C LEU A 33 -19.18 -18.56 4.15
N ARG A 34 -20.42 -18.51 3.64
CA ARG A 34 -20.67 -18.31 2.22
C ARG A 34 -20.44 -16.83 1.86
N VAL A 35 -19.42 -16.54 1.04
CA VAL A 35 -18.99 -15.18 0.77
C VAL A 35 -19.23 -14.79 -0.68
N GLN A 36 -19.84 -13.61 -0.88
CA GLN A 36 -19.94 -12.93 -2.17
C GLN A 36 -19.08 -11.67 -2.14
N LEU A 37 -18.00 -11.64 -2.93
CA LEU A 37 -17.16 -10.46 -3.09
C LEU A 37 -17.64 -9.66 -4.30
N VAL A 38 -18.17 -8.47 -4.04
CA VAL A 38 -18.79 -7.59 -5.04
C VAL A 38 -17.81 -6.54 -5.52
N GLU A 39 -17.55 -6.49 -6.83
CA GLU A 39 -16.64 -5.51 -7.44
C GLU A 39 -17.33 -4.79 -8.61
N ARG A 40 -17.22 -3.46 -8.66
CA ARG A 40 -17.83 -2.62 -9.71
C ARG A 40 -17.14 -2.75 -11.07
N ARG A 41 -15.87 -3.16 -11.10
CA ARG A 41 -15.08 -3.38 -12.32
C ARG A 41 -15.11 -4.84 -12.72
N GLY A 42 -14.62 -5.14 -13.93
CA GLY A 42 -14.42 -6.50 -14.40
C GLY A 42 -13.12 -7.17 -13.91
N TYR A 43 -12.46 -6.62 -12.88
CA TYR A 43 -11.20 -7.12 -12.32
C TYR A 43 -10.99 -6.68 -10.87
N LEU A 44 -10.26 -7.49 -10.12
CA LEU A 44 -9.89 -7.21 -8.71
C LEU A 44 -8.65 -6.31 -8.60
N GLY A 45 -8.44 -5.79 -7.38
CA GLY A 45 -7.24 -5.05 -7.00
C GLY A 45 -7.51 -3.61 -6.56
N GLY A 46 -8.63 -3.01 -6.96
CA GLY A 46 -8.95 -1.63 -6.60
C GLY A 46 -7.91 -0.64 -7.12
N ARG A 47 -7.22 0.07 -6.20
CA ARG A 47 -6.12 0.99 -6.53
C ARG A 47 -4.82 0.27 -6.90
N ALA A 48 -4.61 -0.94 -6.41
CA ALA A 48 -3.45 -1.78 -6.73
C ALA A 48 -3.83 -2.81 -7.80
N SER A 49 -4.09 -2.38 -9.02
CA SER A 49 -4.59 -3.22 -10.12
C SER A 49 -3.82 -3.01 -11.41
N SER A 50 -3.97 -3.93 -12.34
CA SER A 50 -3.48 -3.82 -13.70
C SER A 50 -4.64 -3.83 -14.68
N TYR A 51 -4.48 -3.18 -15.80
CA TYR A 51 -5.47 -3.13 -16.87
C TYR A 51 -4.82 -2.92 -18.23
N ARG A 52 -5.53 -3.29 -19.31
CA ARG A 52 -5.09 -2.97 -20.67
C ARG A 52 -5.32 -1.48 -20.94
N HIS A 53 -4.21 -0.75 -21.11
CA HIS A 53 -4.27 0.69 -21.36
C HIS A 53 -4.61 0.97 -22.84
N PRO A 54 -5.72 1.67 -23.14
CA PRO A 54 -6.21 1.83 -24.51
C PRO A 54 -5.24 2.58 -25.43
N GLY A 55 -4.46 3.53 -24.91
CA GLY A 55 -3.56 4.36 -25.69
C GLY A 55 -2.26 3.69 -26.15
N VAL A 56 -1.87 2.57 -25.54
CA VAL A 56 -0.62 1.83 -25.87
C VAL A 56 -0.85 0.36 -26.13
N ASP A 57 -2.06 -0.13 -25.89
CA ASP A 57 -2.47 -1.53 -26.04
C ASP A 57 -1.56 -2.53 -25.28
N GLU A 58 -1.12 -2.14 -24.09
CA GLU A 58 -0.32 -2.95 -23.18
C GLU A 58 -1.05 -3.13 -21.86
N VAL A 59 -0.81 -4.26 -21.19
CA VAL A 59 -1.21 -4.42 -19.78
C VAL A 59 -0.20 -3.70 -18.91
N ILE A 60 -0.66 -2.69 -18.17
CA ILE A 60 0.12 -1.89 -17.25
C ILE A 60 -0.44 -1.98 -15.84
N ASP A 61 0.40 -1.83 -14.84
CA ASP A 61 -0.06 -1.59 -13.48
C ASP A 61 -0.53 -0.13 -13.34
N ASN A 62 -1.52 0.11 -12.50
CA ASN A 62 -1.98 1.47 -12.18
C ASN A 62 -0.82 2.33 -11.67
N CYS A 63 0.03 1.74 -10.84
CA CYS A 63 1.34 2.22 -10.41
C CYS A 63 2.14 1.01 -9.91
N GLN A 64 3.48 1.11 -9.86
CA GLN A 64 4.27 0.07 -9.18
C GLN A 64 3.90 0.01 -7.71
N HIS A 65 3.48 -1.16 -7.28
CA HIS A 65 3.20 -1.45 -5.88
C HIS A 65 4.30 -2.36 -5.33
N VAL A 66 4.98 -1.89 -4.30
CA VAL A 66 5.97 -2.66 -3.56
C VAL A 66 5.43 -3.04 -2.19
N LEU A 67 5.92 -4.15 -1.66
CA LEU A 67 5.70 -4.52 -0.26
C LEU A 67 7.06 -4.68 0.41
N PHE A 68 7.06 -4.59 1.73
CA PHE A 68 8.27 -4.81 2.51
C PHE A 68 8.10 -6.02 3.43
N GLY A 69 9.20 -6.61 3.89
CA GLY A 69 9.16 -7.76 4.79
C GLY A 69 8.37 -7.51 6.08
N CYS A 70 8.22 -6.24 6.50
CA CYS A 70 7.37 -5.85 7.63
C CYS A 70 5.86 -5.89 7.35
N CYS A 71 5.44 -6.05 6.08
CA CYS A 71 4.02 -6.13 5.70
C CYS A 71 3.46 -7.53 5.96
N THR A 72 3.37 -7.92 7.22
CA THR A 72 3.07 -9.30 7.63
C THR A 72 1.67 -9.77 7.22
N ASN A 73 0.70 -8.88 7.18
CA ASN A 73 -0.68 -9.20 6.81
C ASN A 73 -0.86 -9.30 5.31
N LEU A 74 -0.23 -8.43 4.54
CA LEU A 74 -0.22 -8.53 3.09
C LEU A 74 0.51 -9.80 2.63
N ILE A 75 1.66 -10.11 3.24
CA ILE A 75 2.41 -11.35 2.98
C ILE A 75 1.56 -12.58 3.36
N GLY A 76 0.87 -12.52 4.49
CA GLY A 76 -0.06 -13.56 4.92
C GLY A 76 -1.22 -13.76 3.94
N PHE A 77 -1.79 -12.68 3.44
CA PHE A 77 -2.82 -12.72 2.39
C PHE A 77 -2.28 -13.34 1.10
N TYR A 78 -1.11 -12.91 0.58
CA TYR A 78 -0.50 -13.48 -0.62
C TYR A 78 -0.17 -14.97 -0.47
N ARG A 79 0.25 -15.39 0.73
CA ARG A 79 0.46 -16.81 1.05
C ARG A 79 -0.87 -17.60 1.03
N ARG A 80 -1.93 -17.04 1.62
CA ARG A 80 -3.26 -17.68 1.64
C ARG A 80 -3.81 -17.91 0.24
N ILE A 81 -3.66 -16.95 -0.66
CA ILE A 81 -4.14 -17.07 -2.04
C ILE A 81 -3.13 -17.76 -3.00
N GLY A 82 -1.98 -18.25 -2.47
CA GLY A 82 -1.01 -19.06 -3.20
C GLY A 82 -0.22 -18.31 -4.28
N VAL A 83 0.14 -17.02 -4.04
CA VAL A 83 0.85 -16.18 -5.04
C VAL A 83 2.16 -15.58 -4.53
N LEU A 84 2.60 -15.97 -3.33
CA LEU A 84 3.80 -15.39 -2.72
C LEU A 84 5.09 -15.68 -3.50
N ASP A 85 5.14 -16.78 -4.24
CA ASP A 85 6.21 -17.18 -5.15
C ASP A 85 6.37 -16.26 -6.36
N ARG A 86 5.35 -15.47 -6.67
CA ARG A 86 5.38 -14.44 -7.73
C ARG A 86 5.90 -13.10 -7.27
N ILE A 87 6.47 -13.02 -6.08
CA ILE A 87 7.11 -11.82 -5.54
C ILE A 87 8.63 -11.96 -5.60
N HIS A 88 9.27 -11.09 -6.37
CA HIS A 88 10.72 -10.96 -6.41
C HIS A 88 11.20 -10.13 -5.22
N TRP A 89 12.06 -10.72 -4.38
CA TRP A 89 12.57 -10.07 -3.17
C TRP A 89 13.99 -9.58 -3.36
N THR A 90 14.24 -8.33 -2.97
CA THR A 90 15.58 -7.75 -2.87
C THR A 90 15.83 -7.15 -1.49
N ARG A 91 17.07 -7.25 -1.02
CA ARG A 91 17.51 -6.61 0.25
C ARG A 91 18.35 -5.36 -0.01
N THR A 92 18.63 -5.06 -1.26
CA THR A 92 19.45 -3.92 -1.65
C THR A 92 18.64 -2.92 -2.45
N MET A 93 18.94 -1.65 -2.25
CA MET A 93 18.34 -0.53 -2.95
C MET A 93 19.45 0.26 -3.63
N THR A 94 19.33 0.50 -4.93
CA THR A 94 20.28 1.33 -5.67
C THR A 94 19.77 2.76 -5.74
N MET A 95 20.54 3.70 -5.23
CA MET A 95 20.31 5.14 -5.43
C MET A 95 21.26 5.63 -6.53
N ILE A 96 20.76 6.46 -7.44
CA ILE A 96 21.55 7.00 -8.55
C ILE A 96 21.45 8.52 -8.52
N GLU A 97 22.59 9.17 -8.70
CA GLU A 97 22.71 10.60 -8.91
C GLU A 97 22.73 10.92 -10.41
N PRO A 98 22.31 12.12 -10.84
CA PRO A 98 22.56 12.59 -12.19
C PRO A 98 24.04 12.41 -12.57
N GLY A 99 24.32 11.91 -13.79
CA GLY A 99 25.65 11.48 -14.19
C GLY A 99 25.96 10.01 -13.88
N GLY A 100 24.99 9.25 -13.33
CA GLY A 100 25.06 7.78 -13.22
C GLY A 100 25.82 7.24 -12.01
N ARG A 101 26.25 8.08 -11.05
CA ARG A 101 26.94 7.61 -9.84
C ARG A 101 25.98 6.80 -8.95
N ARG A 102 26.32 5.54 -8.72
CA ARG A 102 25.48 4.60 -7.94
C ARG A 102 25.92 4.53 -6.47
N THR A 103 24.95 4.50 -5.57
CA THR A 103 25.10 4.19 -4.16
C THR A 103 24.20 3.00 -3.83
N LEU A 104 24.79 1.92 -3.31
CA LEU A 104 24.05 0.73 -2.90
C LEU A 104 23.78 0.79 -1.40
N LEU A 105 22.51 0.66 -1.02
CA LEU A 105 22.06 0.52 0.36
C LEU A 105 21.55 -0.90 0.61
N GLY A 106 21.93 -1.49 1.74
CA GLY A 106 21.46 -2.81 2.14
C GLY A 106 21.95 -3.19 3.53
N PRO A 107 21.35 -4.19 4.16
CA PRO A 107 21.76 -4.65 5.47
C PRO A 107 23.07 -5.42 5.42
N SER A 108 23.91 -5.23 6.42
CA SER A 108 25.07 -6.10 6.68
C SER A 108 24.60 -7.42 7.29
N ALA A 109 25.17 -8.52 6.81
CA ALA A 109 24.92 -9.84 7.38
C ALA A 109 25.55 -10.04 8.76
N TRP A 110 26.55 -9.24 9.12
CA TRP A 110 27.35 -9.42 10.31
C TRP A 110 26.92 -8.56 11.50
N LEU A 111 26.18 -7.50 11.26
CA LEU A 111 25.77 -6.58 12.31
C LEU A 111 24.29 -6.78 12.67
N PRO A 112 23.99 -6.89 13.97
CA PRO A 112 22.59 -7.00 14.39
C PRO A 112 21.84 -5.67 14.26
N PRO A 113 20.50 -5.69 14.09
CA PRO A 113 19.69 -4.49 14.21
C PRO A 113 19.92 -3.73 15.53
N PRO A 114 20.00 -2.41 15.52
CA PRO A 114 19.81 -1.48 14.40
C PRO A 114 21.09 -1.17 13.61
N LEU A 115 22.21 -1.82 13.92
CA LEU A 115 23.53 -1.51 13.34
C LEU A 115 23.73 -2.09 11.93
N HIS A 116 22.87 -3.00 11.50
CA HIS A 116 22.98 -3.68 10.20
C HIS A 116 22.99 -2.72 8.99
N GLY A 117 22.37 -1.54 9.09
CA GLY A 117 22.40 -0.50 8.05
C GLY A 117 23.61 0.43 8.08
N LEU A 118 24.41 0.37 9.16
CA LEU A 118 25.54 1.31 9.37
C LEU A 118 26.61 1.24 8.27
N PRO A 119 27.09 0.06 7.82
CA PRO A 119 28.07 0.00 6.75
C PRO A 119 27.61 0.65 5.46
N SER A 120 26.35 0.44 5.06
CA SER A 120 25.76 1.09 3.90
C SER A 120 25.66 2.61 4.05
N LEU A 121 25.26 3.09 5.22
CA LEU A 121 25.22 4.53 5.52
C LEU A 121 26.62 5.15 5.41
N LEU A 122 27.63 4.49 5.96
CA LEU A 122 29.02 4.97 5.90
C LEU A 122 29.56 4.98 4.46
N ALA A 123 29.24 3.94 3.68
CA ALA A 123 29.66 3.81 2.29
C ALA A 123 28.85 4.70 1.31
N ALA A 124 27.70 5.24 1.73
CA ALA A 124 26.80 6.03 0.88
C ALA A 124 27.51 7.26 0.28
N LYS A 125 27.80 7.23 -1.03
CA LYS A 125 28.50 8.31 -1.73
C LYS A 125 27.62 9.53 -1.96
N ALA A 126 26.33 9.35 -2.04
CA ALA A 126 25.33 10.40 -2.20
C ALA A 126 25.18 11.31 -0.97
N LEU A 127 25.71 10.93 0.18
CA LEU A 127 25.63 11.67 1.44
C LEU A 127 27.00 12.11 1.90
N ASN A 128 27.14 13.37 2.27
CA ASN A 128 28.37 13.90 2.86
C ASN A 128 28.52 13.46 4.35
N ARG A 129 29.61 13.83 4.98
CA ARG A 129 29.91 13.41 6.38
C ARG A 129 28.88 13.97 7.38
N ASP A 130 28.39 15.19 7.17
CA ASP A 130 27.46 15.83 8.09
C ASP A 130 26.04 15.28 7.91
N ASP A 131 25.65 14.94 6.67
CA ASP A 131 24.41 14.21 6.39
C ASP A 131 24.39 12.87 7.13
N LYS A 132 25.48 12.09 7.05
CA LYS A 132 25.60 10.79 7.73
C LYS A 132 25.51 10.90 9.24
N LYS A 133 26.17 11.92 9.83
CA LYS A 133 26.08 12.18 11.27
C LYS A 133 24.66 12.60 11.69
N ALA A 134 24.02 13.44 10.89
CA ALA A 134 22.64 13.88 11.14
C ALA A 134 21.67 12.68 11.10
N LEU A 135 21.76 11.83 10.08
CA LEU A 135 20.94 10.61 9.98
C LEU A 135 21.20 9.64 11.12
N ALA A 136 22.46 9.39 11.50
CA ALA A 136 22.79 8.52 12.63
C ALA A 136 22.20 9.05 13.95
N ARG A 137 22.21 10.38 14.17
CA ARG A 137 21.56 11.02 15.31
C ARG A 137 20.05 10.79 15.30
N ALA A 138 19.41 11.01 14.15
CA ALA A 138 17.97 10.81 13.98
C ALA A 138 17.57 9.36 14.22
N PHE A 139 18.28 8.41 13.65
CA PHE A 139 18.02 6.98 13.85
C PHE A 139 18.12 6.58 15.30
N ARG A 140 19.15 7.10 16.02
CA ARG A 140 19.28 6.87 17.47
C ARG A 140 18.08 7.40 18.26
N LEU A 141 17.54 8.57 17.88
CA LEU A 141 16.35 9.13 18.52
C LEU A 141 15.11 8.27 18.24
N LEU A 142 14.96 7.80 16.98
CA LEU A 142 13.83 6.99 16.53
C LEU A 142 13.91 5.51 16.94
N MET A 143 15.00 5.05 17.54
CA MET A 143 15.02 3.72 18.19
C MET A 143 13.89 3.59 19.22
N ARG A 144 13.53 4.68 19.91
CA ARG A 144 12.38 4.72 20.82
C ARG A 144 11.11 5.10 20.05
N PRO A 145 9.97 4.49 20.37
CA PRO A 145 8.69 4.89 19.80
C PRO A 145 8.38 6.36 20.10
N ILE A 146 7.79 7.03 19.12
CA ILE A 146 7.17 8.34 19.30
C ILE A 146 5.74 8.12 19.78
N PRO A 147 5.23 8.89 20.76
CA PRO A 147 3.85 8.79 21.19
C PRO A 147 2.87 9.02 20.02
N ALA A 148 1.84 8.18 19.93
CA ALA A 148 0.86 8.26 18.84
C ALA A 148 0.08 9.58 18.83
N ASN A 149 -0.11 10.21 19.98
CA ASN A 149 -0.79 11.50 20.15
C ASN A 149 0.12 12.71 19.88
N SER A 150 1.35 12.53 19.39
CA SER A 150 2.22 13.65 19.02
C SER A 150 1.59 14.48 17.89
N THR A 151 1.54 15.78 18.09
CA THR A 151 1.05 16.77 17.11
C THR A 151 2.16 17.34 16.23
N GLU A 152 3.40 16.89 16.41
CA GLU A 152 4.55 17.35 15.65
C GLU A 152 4.56 16.74 14.25
N THR A 153 4.87 17.56 13.22
CA THR A 153 5.16 17.05 11.88
C THR A 153 6.60 16.53 11.79
N LEU A 154 6.87 15.64 10.84
CA LEU A 154 8.24 15.18 10.59
C LEU A 154 9.17 16.36 10.28
N GLY A 155 8.75 17.31 9.42
CA GLY A 155 9.58 18.47 9.04
C GLY A 155 9.97 19.34 10.23
N ALA A 156 9.05 19.61 11.16
CA ALA A 156 9.36 20.31 12.41
C ALA A 156 10.40 19.55 13.24
N TRP A 157 10.22 18.25 13.38
CA TRP A 157 11.15 17.39 14.09
C TRP A 157 12.54 17.33 13.43
N LEU A 158 12.60 17.25 12.09
CA LEU A 158 13.86 17.24 11.33
C LEU A 158 14.67 18.52 11.58
N ARG A 159 14.00 19.68 11.53
CA ARG A 159 14.62 20.98 11.83
C ARG A 159 15.14 21.03 13.27
N ARG A 160 14.31 20.66 14.23
CA ARG A 160 14.63 20.66 15.67
C ARG A 160 15.80 19.73 16.02
N THR A 161 15.93 18.59 15.31
CA THR A 161 17.00 17.62 15.53
C THR A 161 18.26 17.90 14.69
N GLY A 162 18.30 19.00 13.96
CA GLY A 162 19.46 19.46 13.20
C GLY A 162 19.78 18.54 12.01
N GLN A 163 18.75 18.12 11.26
CA GLN A 163 18.97 17.43 10.00
C GLN A 163 19.46 18.40 8.93
N THR A 164 20.45 17.99 8.16
CA THR A 164 21.02 18.79 7.07
C THR A 164 20.08 18.81 5.86
N PRO A 165 20.17 19.83 4.98
CA PRO A 165 19.42 19.83 3.72
C PRO A 165 19.70 18.61 2.85
N GLY A 166 20.95 18.12 2.80
CA GLY A 166 21.31 16.92 2.07
C GLY A 166 20.60 15.67 2.60
N ALA A 167 20.61 15.45 3.92
CA ALA A 167 19.88 14.36 4.55
C ALA A 167 18.36 14.46 4.32
N ILE A 168 17.79 15.70 4.39
CA ILE A 168 16.37 15.90 4.15
C ILE A 168 16.01 15.56 2.72
N ASN A 169 16.71 16.05 1.73
CA ASN A 169 16.34 15.88 0.32
C ASN A 169 16.66 14.49 -0.22
N ARG A 170 17.85 13.92 0.13
CA ARG A 170 18.33 12.66 -0.44
C ARG A 170 17.97 11.42 0.37
N PHE A 171 17.38 11.58 1.57
CA PHE A 171 16.90 10.45 2.36
C PHE A 171 15.46 10.66 2.85
N TRP A 172 15.20 11.68 3.70
CA TRP A 172 13.91 11.81 4.37
C TRP A 172 12.75 12.01 3.39
N ARG A 173 12.87 12.96 2.47
CA ARG A 173 11.80 13.23 1.49
C ARG A 173 11.52 12.01 0.62
N LEU A 174 12.56 11.34 0.12
CA LEU A 174 12.40 10.17 -0.75
C LEU A 174 11.73 8.99 -0.03
N VAL A 175 12.21 8.65 1.17
CA VAL A 175 11.65 7.55 1.95
C VAL A 175 10.19 7.85 2.34
N ILE A 176 9.92 9.05 2.80
CA ILE A 176 8.59 9.43 3.29
C ILE A 176 7.61 9.64 2.15
N ALA A 177 7.99 10.30 1.06
CA ALA A 177 7.14 10.42 -0.13
C ALA A 177 6.78 9.02 -0.70
N SER A 178 7.73 8.09 -0.72
CA SER A 178 7.48 6.74 -1.22
C SER A 178 6.59 5.90 -0.29
N ALA A 179 6.76 6.03 1.03
CA ALA A 179 6.05 5.20 2.00
C ALA A 179 4.70 5.78 2.46
N LEU A 180 4.58 7.11 2.51
CA LEU A 180 3.44 7.82 3.08
C LEU A 180 2.75 8.78 2.10
N ASN A 181 3.28 8.91 0.89
CA ASN A 181 2.76 9.77 -0.17
C ASN A 181 2.44 11.20 0.30
N GLY A 182 3.39 11.82 1.01
CA GLY A 182 3.20 13.16 1.54
C GLY A 182 4.51 13.91 1.78
N ASP A 183 4.44 15.23 1.86
CA ASP A 183 5.59 16.08 2.20
C ASP A 183 5.93 15.96 3.69
N VAL A 184 7.21 16.07 4.03
CA VAL A 184 7.71 15.99 5.41
C VAL A 184 7.06 17.04 6.33
N ASP A 185 6.65 18.19 5.79
CA ASP A 185 6.02 19.27 6.56
C ASP A 185 4.52 19.02 6.84
N VAL A 186 3.92 18.01 6.20
CA VAL A 186 2.53 17.60 6.38
C VAL A 186 2.41 16.32 7.22
N ILE A 187 3.33 15.37 7.00
CA ILE A 187 3.27 14.04 7.61
C ILE A 187 3.49 14.10 9.12
N ALA A 188 2.60 13.46 9.89
CA ALA A 188 2.73 13.30 11.34
C ALA A 188 3.98 12.48 11.71
N LEU A 189 4.73 12.96 12.68
CA LEU A 189 5.95 12.30 13.15
C LEU A 189 5.76 10.84 13.58
N PRO A 190 4.68 10.42 14.27
CA PRO A 190 4.47 9.02 14.64
C PRO A 190 4.47 8.06 13.46
N TYR A 191 3.83 8.44 12.34
CA TYR A 191 3.80 7.62 11.12
C TYR A 191 5.16 7.52 10.45
N ALA A 192 5.88 8.65 10.34
CA ALA A 192 7.24 8.66 9.82
C ALA A 192 8.19 7.83 10.69
N ALA A 193 8.09 7.96 12.02
CA ALA A 193 8.87 7.19 12.97
C ALA A 193 8.59 5.68 12.84
N LYS A 194 7.32 5.29 12.66
CA LYS A 194 6.94 3.89 12.40
C LYS A 194 7.63 3.37 11.13
N VAL A 195 7.54 4.10 10.02
CA VAL A 195 8.22 3.72 8.77
C VAL A 195 9.71 3.49 8.98
N ILE A 196 10.40 4.41 9.64
CA ILE A 196 11.85 4.27 9.88
C ILE A 196 12.16 3.08 10.79
N ARG A 197 11.38 2.87 11.84
CA ARG A 197 11.59 1.73 12.75
C ARG A 197 11.38 0.40 12.06
N GLU A 198 10.28 0.27 11.31
CA GLU A 198 9.94 -0.99 10.62
C GLU A 198 10.93 -1.28 9.48
N LEU A 199 11.27 -0.32 8.65
CA LEU A 199 12.11 -0.57 7.48
C LEU A 199 13.61 -0.63 7.78
N PHE A 200 14.10 0.15 8.77
CA PHE A 200 15.54 0.36 8.93
C PHE A 200 16.12 -0.01 10.30
N LEU A 201 15.28 -0.17 11.34
CA LEU A 201 15.81 -0.36 12.70
C LEU A 201 15.46 -1.71 13.31
N ASN A 202 14.22 -2.18 13.16
CA ASN A 202 13.72 -3.34 13.91
C ASN A 202 14.31 -4.68 13.42
N SER A 203 14.46 -4.86 12.12
CA SER A 203 14.92 -6.13 11.54
C SER A 203 15.53 -5.91 10.15
N ALA A 204 16.54 -6.67 9.81
CA ALA A 204 17.11 -6.69 8.45
C ALA A 204 16.13 -7.29 7.42
N GLU A 205 15.25 -8.18 7.86
CA GLU A 205 14.23 -8.81 7.00
C GLU A 205 13.08 -7.85 6.72
N ALA A 206 12.74 -7.00 7.69
CA ALA A 206 11.65 -6.03 7.57
C ALA A 206 11.83 -5.06 6.40
N GLY A 207 13.07 -4.67 6.09
CA GLY A 207 13.42 -3.80 4.98
C GLY A 207 13.57 -4.50 3.62
N ALA A 208 13.41 -5.82 3.53
CA ALA A 208 13.41 -6.52 2.24
C ALA A 208 12.23 -6.03 1.38
N MET A 209 12.52 -5.60 0.15
CA MET A 209 11.52 -5.07 -0.78
C MET A 209 11.05 -6.15 -1.74
N GLY A 210 9.74 -6.37 -1.81
CA GLY A 210 9.07 -7.30 -2.71
C GLY A 210 8.42 -6.57 -3.88
N MET A 211 8.64 -7.08 -5.08
CA MET A 211 8.05 -6.57 -6.32
C MET A 211 7.36 -7.71 -7.07
N SER A 212 6.17 -7.45 -7.62
CA SER A 212 5.45 -8.46 -8.39
C SER A 212 6.17 -8.77 -9.70
N THR A 213 6.31 -10.07 -10.00
CA THR A 213 6.81 -10.57 -11.30
C THR A 213 5.68 -10.82 -12.29
N ALA A 214 4.44 -10.48 -11.94
CA ALA A 214 3.25 -10.56 -12.79
C ALA A 214 2.44 -9.26 -12.69
N PRO A 215 1.55 -8.97 -13.64
CA PRO A 215 0.55 -7.93 -13.45
C PRO A 215 -0.23 -8.13 -12.15
N LEU A 216 -0.52 -7.06 -11.42
CA LEU A 216 -1.17 -7.16 -10.11
C LEU A 216 -2.53 -7.86 -10.19
N SER A 217 -3.34 -7.55 -11.22
CA SER A 217 -4.63 -8.22 -11.40
C SER A 217 -4.51 -9.73 -11.61
N ASP A 218 -3.39 -10.20 -12.17
CA ASP A 218 -3.13 -11.65 -12.32
C ASP A 218 -2.76 -12.33 -10.99
N LEU A 219 -2.15 -11.59 -10.04
CA LEU A 219 -1.96 -12.10 -8.67
C LEU A 219 -3.30 -12.34 -8.00
N TYR A 220 -4.25 -11.43 -8.18
CA TYR A 220 -5.54 -11.47 -7.48
C TYR A 220 -6.50 -12.55 -7.99
N ARG A 221 -6.23 -13.15 -9.15
CA ARG A 221 -6.91 -14.41 -9.56
C ARG A 221 -6.71 -15.55 -8.55
N GLY A 222 -5.66 -15.47 -7.72
CA GLY A 222 -5.50 -16.36 -6.57
C GLY A 222 -6.63 -16.23 -5.55
N ALA A 223 -7.14 -15.00 -5.33
CA ALA A 223 -8.28 -14.77 -4.44
C ALA A 223 -9.59 -15.31 -5.02
N GLU A 224 -9.85 -15.17 -6.34
CA GLU A 224 -11.01 -15.75 -7.02
C GLU A 224 -11.02 -17.27 -6.85
N ARG A 225 -9.90 -17.92 -7.15
CA ARG A 225 -9.75 -19.35 -6.98
C ARG A 225 -9.97 -19.79 -5.54
N PHE A 226 -9.34 -19.09 -4.59
CA PHE A 226 -9.48 -19.39 -3.17
C PHE A 226 -10.94 -19.29 -2.72
N LEU A 227 -11.67 -18.24 -3.12
CA LEU A 227 -13.09 -18.08 -2.80
C LEU A 227 -13.92 -19.22 -3.39
N SER A 228 -13.74 -19.54 -4.66
CA SER A 228 -14.45 -20.65 -5.33
C SER A 228 -14.21 -21.99 -4.65
N GLU A 229 -12.97 -22.28 -4.23
CA GLU A 229 -12.62 -23.51 -3.50
C GLU A 229 -13.26 -23.58 -2.10
N HIS A 230 -13.70 -22.44 -1.53
CA HIS A 230 -14.34 -22.35 -0.22
C HIS A 230 -15.84 -22.00 -0.30
N GLY A 231 -16.49 -22.23 -1.45
CA GLY A 231 -17.93 -22.01 -1.63
C GLY A 231 -18.36 -20.55 -1.75
N GLY A 232 -17.43 -19.64 -1.96
CA GLY A 232 -17.69 -18.22 -2.24
C GLY A 232 -17.54 -17.90 -3.73
N GLU A 233 -17.86 -16.66 -4.10
CA GLU A 233 -17.78 -16.17 -5.47
C GLU A 233 -17.37 -14.70 -5.55
N VAL A 234 -16.95 -14.26 -6.74
CA VAL A 234 -16.73 -12.85 -7.08
C VAL A 234 -17.80 -12.41 -8.07
N VAL A 235 -18.54 -11.36 -7.70
CA VAL A 235 -19.56 -10.75 -8.56
C VAL A 235 -18.98 -9.47 -9.17
N TYR A 236 -18.62 -9.54 -10.44
CA TYR A 236 -18.03 -8.43 -11.19
C TYR A 236 -19.09 -7.53 -11.81
N ASN A 237 -18.68 -6.30 -12.16
CA ASN A 237 -19.53 -5.28 -12.77
C ASN A 237 -20.76 -4.97 -11.93
N ALA A 238 -20.69 -5.20 -10.63
CA ALA A 238 -21.76 -5.08 -9.65
C ALA A 238 -21.53 -3.88 -8.73
N GLY A 239 -21.60 -2.66 -9.30
CA GLY A 239 -21.56 -1.44 -8.48
C GLY A 239 -22.75 -1.41 -7.53
N VAL A 240 -22.50 -1.21 -6.22
CA VAL A 240 -23.55 -1.10 -5.21
C VAL A 240 -24.16 0.30 -5.25
N GLU A 241 -25.49 0.37 -5.32
CA GLU A 241 -26.28 1.60 -5.40
C GLU A 241 -26.91 1.95 -4.05
N SER A 242 -27.42 0.94 -3.32
CA SER A 242 -28.00 1.11 -1.99
C SER A 242 -27.90 -0.17 -1.17
N ALA A 243 -28.08 -0.04 0.16
CA ALA A 243 -28.17 -1.16 1.07
C ALA A 243 -29.32 -0.96 2.06
N ALA A 244 -30.11 -1.99 2.29
CA ALA A 244 -31.18 -2.01 3.27
C ALA A 244 -30.95 -3.15 4.27
N TYR A 245 -31.37 -2.95 5.51
CA TYR A 245 -31.32 -3.99 6.54
C TYR A 245 -32.73 -4.38 6.94
N ASP A 246 -33.03 -5.65 6.85
CA ASP A 246 -34.32 -6.23 7.29
C ASP A 246 -34.17 -6.73 8.73
N GLU A 247 -34.88 -6.10 9.65
CA GLU A 247 -34.85 -6.46 11.08
C GLU A 247 -35.53 -7.81 11.36
N GLU A 248 -36.52 -8.21 10.57
CA GLU A 248 -37.24 -9.48 10.76
C GLU A 248 -36.35 -10.67 10.43
N THR A 249 -35.65 -10.61 9.32
CA THR A 249 -34.74 -11.67 8.86
C THR A 249 -33.32 -11.49 9.38
N SER A 250 -32.98 -10.31 9.92
CA SER A 250 -31.62 -9.90 10.29
C SER A 250 -30.64 -9.98 9.11
N GLN A 251 -31.08 -9.66 7.92
CA GLN A 251 -30.30 -9.73 6.69
C GLN A 251 -30.13 -8.37 6.02
N TRP A 252 -29.00 -8.23 5.34
CA TRP A 252 -28.73 -7.14 4.42
C TRP A 252 -29.24 -7.48 3.02
N ALA A 253 -29.92 -6.53 2.37
CA ALA A 253 -30.29 -6.53 0.98
C ALA A 253 -29.49 -5.42 0.26
N LEU A 254 -28.71 -5.77 -0.76
CA LEU A 254 -27.93 -4.83 -1.55
C LEU A 254 -28.48 -4.74 -2.95
N ALA A 255 -28.87 -3.53 -3.37
CA ALA A 255 -29.14 -3.23 -4.78
C ALA A 255 -27.83 -2.98 -5.50
N THR A 256 -27.57 -3.74 -6.55
CA THR A 256 -26.36 -3.60 -7.39
C THR A 256 -26.73 -3.53 -8.87
N LEU A 257 -25.80 -3.06 -9.70
CA LEU A 257 -25.97 -3.08 -11.17
C LEU A 257 -26.15 -4.50 -11.73
N ALA A 258 -25.78 -5.55 -10.99
CA ALA A 258 -25.93 -6.94 -11.39
C ALA A 258 -27.20 -7.61 -10.82
N GLY A 259 -28.02 -6.88 -10.05
CA GLY A 259 -29.21 -7.38 -9.36
C GLY A 259 -29.13 -7.25 -7.85
N GLU A 260 -30.10 -7.82 -7.15
CA GLU A 260 -30.15 -7.79 -5.69
C GLU A 260 -29.38 -8.97 -5.09
N LEU A 261 -28.68 -8.69 -3.99
CA LEU A 261 -27.91 -9.68 -3.22
C LEU A 261 -28.34 -9.62 -1.74
N PHE A 262 -28.33 -10.77 -1.08
CA PHE A 262 -28.75 -10.90 0.32
C PHE A 262 -27.70 -11.64 1.15
N ALA A 263 -27.44 -11.17 2.38
CA ALA A 263 -26.55 -11.85 3.32
C ALA A 263 -26.81 -11.47 4.77
N ASP A 264 -26.38 -12.32 5.71
CA ASP A 264 -26.44 -12.04 7.16
C ASP A 264 -25.48 -10.91 7.57
N PHE A 265 -24.33 -10.78 6.88
CA PHE A 265 -23.31 -9.81 7.21
C PHE A 265 -22.91 -8.97 6.00
N LEU A 266 -22.59 -7.72 6.25
CA LEU A 266 -22.09 -6.77 5.26
C LEU A 266 -20.68 -6.28 5.65
N VAL A 267 -19.72 -6.34 4.70
CA VAL A 267 -18.41 -5.73 4.84
C VAL A 267 -18.28 -4.60 3.83
N LEU A 268 -18.20 -3.36 4.31
CA LEU A 268 -17.91 -2.19 3.45
C LEU A 268 -16.40 -2.03 3.30
N ALA A 269 -15.83 -2.65 2.27
CA ALA A 269 -14.40 -2.60 1.96
C ALA A 269 -14.09 -1.55 0.87
N LEU A 270 -14.75 -0.40 0.96
CA LEU A 270 -14.68 0.70 0.02
C LEU A 270 -13.64 1.75 0.44
N PRO A 271 -13.08 2.54 -0.50
CA PRO A 271 -12.37 3.77 -0.17
C PRO A 271 -13.28 4.73 0.60
N PHE A 272 -12.69 5.58 1.43
CA PHE A 272 -13.45 6.49 2.31
C PHE A 272 -14.44 7.37 1.55
N GLU A 273 -14.07 7.89 0.37
CA GLU A 273 -14.97 8.71 -0.45
C GLU A 273 -16.12 7.92 -1.09
N ALA A 274 -15.90 6.64 -1.36
CA ALA A 274 -16.96 5.78 -1.88
C ALA A 274 -17.92 5.34 -0.75
N THR A 275 -17.37 5.11 0.44
CA THR A 275 -18.17 4.89 1.65
C THR A 275 -19.04 6.11 1.93
N ALA A 276 -18.47 7.32 1.95
CA ALA A 276 -19.24 8.55 2.16
C ALA A 276 -20.43 8.71 1.18
N LYS A 277 -20.25 8.28 -0.09
CA LYS A 277 -21.31 8.31 -1.09
C LYS A 277 -22.40 7.27 -0.86
N LEU A 278 -22.07 6.15 -0.25
CA LEU A 278 -23.03 5.07 0.04
C LEU A 278 -23.83 5.36 1.33
N LEU A 279 -23.26 6.04 2.32
CA LEU A 279 -23.92 6.27 3.63
C LEU A 279 -25.35 6.85 3.50
N PRO A 280 -25.63 7.84 2.63
CA PRO A 280 -27.01 8.36 2.47
C PRO A 280 -28.00 7.36 1.85
N GLN A 281 -27.51 6.25 1.30
CA GLN A 281 -28.29 5.18 0.68
C GLN A 281 -28.39 3.94 1.59
N MET A 282 -28.03 4.08 2.86
CA MET A 282 -28.15 3.08 3.90
C MET A 282 -29.26 3.48 4.90
N PRO A 283 -29.79 2.53 5.69
CA PRO A 283 -30.77 2.86 6.71
C PRO A 283 -30.25 3.91 7.69
N PRO A 284 -31.09 4.86 8.14
CA PRO A 284 -30.70 5.80 9.18
C PRO A 284 -30.42 5.07 10.48
N VAL A 285 -29.32 5.42 11.16
CA VAL A 285 -28.93 4.82 12.45
C VAL A 285 -28.12 5.83 13.28
N ASP A 286 -28.26 5.75 14.58
CA ASP A 286 -27.46 6.58 15.50
C ASP A 286 -25.95 6.30 15.27
N GLY A 287 -25.16 7.36 15.13
CA GLY A 287 -23.74 7.27 14.88
C GLY A 287 -23.32 7.33 13.40
N ALA A 288 -24.26 7.26 12.43
CA ALA A 288 -23.95 7.41 11.01
C ALA A 288 -23.33 8.79 10.69
N ASP A 289 -23.91 9.87 11.26
CA ASP A 289 -23.38 11.24 11.10
C ASP A 289 -21.97 11.39 11.69
N ALA A 290 -21.70 10.74 12.84
CA ALA A 290 -20.37 10.76 13.43
C ALA A 290 -19.34 10.02 12.57
N LEU A 291 -19.74 8.95 11.90
CA LEU A 291 -18.88 8.26 10.91
C LEU A 291 -18.65 9.13 9.67
N ALA A 292 -19.69 9.77 9.14
CA ALA A 292 -19.57 10.69 8.00
C ALA A 292 -18.60 11.83 8.31
N ALA A 293 -18.73 12.47 9.48
CA ALA A 293 -17.83 13.53 9.93
C ALA A 293 -16.36 13.06 10.07
N LYS A 294 -16.11 11.82 10.47
CA LYS A 294 -14.77 11.24 10.46
C LYS A 294 -14.23 11.07 9.05
N ILE A 295 -15.05 10.57 8.13
CA ILE A 295 -14.68 10.34 6.73
C ILE A 295 -14.28 11.64 6.04
N GLU A 296 -15.01 12.72 6.24
CA GLU A 296 -14.77 14.05 5.63
C GLU A 296 -13.40 14.65 5.99
N ARG A 297 -12.78 14.21 7.06
CA ARG A 297 -11.43 14.67 7.46
C ARG A 297 -10.29 14.09 6.63
N HIS A 298 -10.56 13.05 5.84
CA HIS A 298 -9.55 12.42 5.01
C HIS A 298 -9.33 13.21 3.72
N GLN A 299 -8.07 13.37 3.33
CA GLN A 299 -7.67 14.07 2.11
C GLN A 299 -6.80 13.17 1.25
N HIS A 300 -6.99 13.24 -0.07
CA HIS A 300 -6.21 12.43 -1.00
C HIS A 300 -4.83 13.02 -1.29
N GLY A 301 -3.86 12.11 -1.54
CA GLY A 301 -2.56 12.41 -2.11
C GLY A 301 -2.39 11.72 -3.47
N PRO A 302 -1.91 12.44 -4.51
CA PRO A 302 -1.72 11.88 -5.84
C PRO A 302 -0.43 11.05 -5.91
N ILE A 303 -0.46 10.00 -6.76
CA ILE A 303 0.72 9.31 -7.27
C ILE A 303 0.59 9.25 -8.78
N CYS A 304 1.68 9.56 -9.48
CA CYS A 304 1.75 9.46 -10.92
C CYS A 304 2.75 8.39 -11.34
N SER A 305 2.46 7.65 -12.40
CA SER A 305 3.41 6.75 -13.05
C SER A 305 3.53 7.07 -14.53
N VAL A 306 4.78 7.05 -15.01
CA VAL A 306 5.11 7.19 -16.44
C VAL A 306 5.66 5.87 -16.93
N HIS A 307 5.02 5.31 -17.92
CA HIS A 307 5.39 4.05 -18.55
C HIS A 307 6.07 4.31 -19.88
N LEU A 308 7.31 3.82 -20.04
CA LEU A 308 8.13 4.08 -21.21
C LEU A 308 8.64 2.76 -21.82
N TRP A 309 8.44 2.57 -23.12
CA TRP A 309 8.96 1.43 -23.86
C TRP A 309 10.04 1.89 -24.84
N PHE A 310 11.24 1.32 -24.71
CA PHE A 310 12.38 1.59 -25.56
C PHE A 310 12.74 0.37 -26.40
N ASP A 311 13.27 0.60 -27.60
CA ASP A 311 13.69 -0.43 -28.56
C ASP A 311 14.86 -1.31 -28.11
N ARG A 312 15.55 -0.91 -27.03
CA ARG A 312 16.76 -1.59 -26.51
C ARG A 312 16.83 -1.56 -25.01
N GLU A 313 17.78 -2.32 -24.44
CA GLU A 313 18.04 -2.30 -23.00
C GLU A 313 18.64 -0.95 -22.58
N ILE A 314 18.00 -0.32 -21.57
CA ILE A 314 18.43 0.97 -21.04
C ILE A 314 19.33 0.80 -19.83
N THR A 315 19.07 -0.20 -18.98
CA THR A 315 19.81 -0.43 -17.73
C THR A 315 19.72 -1.89 -17.29
N ASP A 316 20.79 -2.33 -16.63
CA ASP A 316 20.92 -3.63 -15.97
C ASP A 316 20.24 -3.72 -14.60
N LEU A 317 19.65 -2.62 -14.12
CA LEU A 317 19.00 -2.56 -12.80
C LEU A 317 17.54 -2.99 -12.90
N ASP A 318 17.07 -3.71 -11.86
CA ASP A 318 15.66 -4.06 -11.71
C ASP A 318 14.85 -2.87 -11.18
N HIS A 319 15.49 -2.02 -10.37
CA HIS A 319 14.91 -0.79 -9.81
C HIS A 319 16.00 0.20 -9.41
N ALA A 320 15.64 1.47 -9.29
CA ALA A 320 16.50 2.52 -8.77
C ALA A 320 15.70 3.67 -8.12
N VAL A 321 16.30 4.26 -7.09
CA VAL A 321 15.90 5.57 -6.55
C VAL A 321 16.67 6.63 -7.31
N LEU A 322 15.99 7.59 -7.91
CA LEU A 322 16.57 8.67 -8.69
C LEU A 322 16.68 9.92 -7.82
N LEU A 323 17.93 10.39 -7.61
CA LEU A 323 18.19 11.50 -6.69
C LEU A 323 18.14 12.85 -7.41
N ASP A 324 17.75 13.89 -6.66
CA ASP A 324 17.82 15.29 -7.05
C ASP A 324 17.01 15.67 -8.31
N ARG A 325 15.96 14.89 -8.61
CA ARG A 325 15.04 15.13 -9.75
C ARG A 325 13.60 14.93 -9.30
N GLU A 326 12.66 15.27 -10.20
CA GLU A 326 11.22 15.13 -9.95
C GLU A 326 10.79 13.66 -9.95
N ILE A 327 11.43 12.81 -10.76
CA ILE A 327 11.16 11.37 -10.78
C ILE A 327 11.86 10.70 -9.59
N HIS A 328 11.10 10.03 -8.75
CA HIS A 328 11.63 9.42 -7.53
C HIS A 328 12.15 7.99 -7.73
N TRP A 329 11.43 7.19 -8.53
CA TRP A 329 11.73 5.77 -8.70
C TRP A 329 11.67 5.35 -10.16
N MET A 330 12.53 4.40 -10.51
CA MET A 330 12.47 3.63 -11.75
C MET A 330 12.38 2.14 -11.44
N TYR A 331 11.44 1.45 -12.09
CA TYR A 331 11.27 0.00 -12.06
C TYR A 331 11.38 -0.56 -13.49
N ASN A 332 12.25 -1.57 -13.68
CA ASN A 332 12.46 -2.20 -14.98
C ASN A 332 11.53 -3.41 -15.13
N LYS A 333 10.37 -3.20 -15.68
CA LYS A 333 9.35 -4.24 -15.86
C LYS A 333 9.82 -5.34 -16.83
N SER A 334 10.71 -5.02 -17.81
CA SER A 334 11.28 -6.03 -18.69
C SER A 334 12.18 -7.03 -17.97
N ARG A 335 12.77 -6.62 -16.85
CA ARG A 335 13.58 -7.52 -16.02
C ARG A 335 12.74 -8.25 -14.95
N LEU A 336 11.78 -7.56 -14.39
CA LEU A 336 10.88 -8.12 -13.35
C LEU A 336 9.87 -9.10 -13.93
N GLN A 337 9.42 -8.90 -15.18
CA GLN A 337 8.40 -9.72 -15.83
C GLN A 337 9.02 -10.64 -16.90
N PRO A 338 9.18 -11.94 -16.66
CA PRO A 338 9.97 -12.86 -17.51
C PRO A 338 9.56 -12.90 -18.98
N TRP A 339 8.28 -12.74 -19.29
CA TRP A 339 7.75 -12.77 -20.69
C TRP A 339 8.11 -11.52 -21.52
N ARG A 340 8.65 -10.47 -20.88
CA ARG A 340 9.09 -9.25 -21.54
C ARG A 340 10.59 -9.26 -21.90
N LYS A 341 11.32 -10.27 -21.41
CA LYS A 341 12.76 -10.38 -21.64
C LYS A 341 13.10 -10.40 -23.13
N GLY A 342 14.10 -9.61 -23.53
CA GLY A 342 14.57 -9.52 -24.92
C GLY A 342 13.73 -8.63 -25.83
N LYS A 343 12.73 -7.91 -25.30
CA LYS A 343 11.84 -7.00 -26.07
C LYS A 343 12.15 -5.52 -25.80
N GLY A 344 13.42 -5.14 -25.68
CA GLY A 344 13.80 -3.79 -25.27
C GLY A 344 13.58 -3.55 -23.78
N SER A 345 13.40 -2.29 -23.39
CA SER A 345 13.10 -1.91 -22.00
C SER A 345 11.70 -1.36 -21.85
N TYR A 346 10.93 -1.95 -20.95
CA TYR A 346 9.75 -1.33 -20.38
C TYR A 346 10.09 -0.83 -18.97
N LEU A 347 10.16 0.48 -18.82
CA LEU A 347 10.47 1.17 -17.56
C LEU A 347 9.20 1.83 -17.03
N GLU A 348 8.93 1.63 -15.76
CA GLU A 348 7.89 2.34 -15.02
C GLU A 348 8.55 3.32 -14.05
N LEU A 349 8.23 4.59 -14.20
CA LEU A 349 8.74 5.68 -13.37
C LEU A 349 7.64 6.16 -12.43
N VAL A 350 7.95 6.37 -11.15
CA VAL A 350 6.97 6.74 -10.13
C VAL A 350 7.32 8.06 -9.48
N VAL A 351 6.31 8.94 -9.40
CA VAL A 351 6.37 10.23 -8.70
C VAL A 351 5.27 10.26 -7.64
N SER A 352 5.67 10.31 -6.37
CA SER A 352 4.75 10.36 -5.23
C SER A 352 4.68 11.78 -4.67
N ALA A 353 3.53 12.14 -4.07
CA ALA A 353 3.33 13.40 -3.34
C ALA A 353 3.61 14.69 -4.14
N SER A 354 3.56 14.64 -5.48
CA SER A 354 3.81 15.81 -6.32
C SER A 354 2.52 16.31 -6.99
N GLN A 355 1.92 17.34 -6.40
CA GLN A 355 0.79 18.06 -7.03
C GLN A 355 1.23 18.75 -8.32
N LYS A 356 2.46 19.25 -8.37
CA LYS A 356 3.04 19.89 -9.55
C LYS A 356 3.10 18.90 -10.72
N PHE A 357 3.63 17.70 -10.51
CA PHE A 357 3.71 16.68 -11.56
C PHE A 357 2.31 16.21 -11.99
N ALA A 358 1.39 16.03 -11.04
CA ALA A 358 0.01 15.65 -11.33
C ALA A 358 -0.75 16.70 -12.16
N ALA A 359 -0.37 17.98 -12.06
CA ALA A 359 -0.97 19.07 -12.84
C ALA A 359 -0.42 19.20 -14.29
N MET A 360 0.75 18.59 -14.60
CA MET A 360 1.34 18.66 -15.95
C MET A 360 0.43 18.03 -16.99
N SER A 361 0.51 18.47 -18.23
CA SER A 361 -0.05 17.74 -19.37
C SER A 361 0.64 16.38 -19.57
N ARG A 362 0.06 15.50 -20.36
CA ARG A 362 0.66 14.20 -20.68
C ARG A 362 2.01 14.36 -21.37
N GLU A 363 2.08 15.27 -22.33
CA GLU A 363 3.26 15.57 -23.13
C GLU A 363 4.39 16.16 -22.28
N GLU A 364 4.08 17.09 -21.40
CA GLU A 364 5.05 17.70 -20.45
C GLU A 364 5.63 16.66 -19.51
N ALA A 365 4.77 15.83 -18.90
CA ALA A 365 5.19 14.79 -17.95
C ALA A 365 6.07 13.73 -18.60
N ILE A 366 5.72 13.25 -19.81
CA ILE A 366 6.53 12.27 -20.55
C ILE A 366 7.86 12.90 -21.00
N SER A 367 7.84 14.11 -21.50
CA SER A 367 9.07 14.82 -21.93
C SER A 367 10.02 15.06 -20.76
N LEU A 368 9.49 15.46 -19.61
CA LEU A 368 10.27 15.60 -18.38
C LEU A 368 10.88 14.24 -17.96
N ALA A 369 10.07 13.19 -17.95
CA ALA A 369 10.49 11.85 -17.54
C ALA A 369 11.63 11.31 -18.43
N VAL A 370 11.52 11.44 -19.74
CA VAL A 370 12.58 11.00 -20.70
C VAL A 370 13.85 11.83 -20.52
N ARG A 371 13.72 13.15 -20.38
CA ARG A 371 14.87 14.04 -20.18
C ARG A 371 15.61 13.72 -18.88
N GLU A 372 14.91 13.59 -17.76
CA GLU A 372 15.52 13.24 -16.47
C GLU A 372 16.15 11.85 -16.52
N LEU A 373 15.44 10.86 -17.10
CA LEU A 373 15.95 9.50 -17.22
C LEU A 373 17.28 9.43 -17.98
N ALA A 374 17.45 10.27 -19.03
CA ALA A 374 18.70 10.34 -19.80
C ALA A 374 19.90 10.84 -18.98
N GLU A 375 19.66 11.62 -17.92
CA GLU A 375 20.73 12.06 -17.01
C GLU A 375 21.25 10.94 -16.12
N PHE A 376 20.44 9.91 -15.85
CA PHE A 376 20.82 8.75 -15.06
C PHE A 376 21.35 7.59 -15.93
N PHE A 377 20.79 7.43 -17.12
CA PHE A 377 21.05 6.32 -18.01
C PHE A 377 21.37 6.84 -19.42
N PRO A 378 22.66 7.01 -19.78
CA PRO A 378 23.06 7.57 -21.08
C PRO A 378 22.50 6.82 -22.28
N ALA A 379 22.18 5.51 -22.15
CA ALA A 379 21.59 4.72 -23.23
C ALA A 379 20.25 5.29 -23.73
N VAL A 380 19.52 6.05 -22.91
CA VAL A 380 18.25 6.71 -23.30
C VAL A 380 18.46 7.66 -24.47
N ALA A 381 19.60 8.39 -24.53
CA ALA A 381 19.87 9.35 -25.58
C ALA A 381 19.97 8.72 -26.99
N SER A 382 20.33 7.42 -27.05
CA SER A 382 20.48 6.68 -28.32
C SER A 382 19.35 5.68 -28.57
N ALA A 383 18.44 5.52 -27.61
CA ALA A 383 17.30 4.62 -27.73
C ALA A 383 16.11 5.31 -28.39
N LYS A 384 15.32 4.53 -29.13
CA LYS A 384 14.05 4.99 -29.66
C LYS A 384 12.95 4.72 -28.65
N LEU A 385 12.25 5.78 -28.21
CA LEU A 385 11.02 5.64 -27.44
C LEU A 385 9.88 5.16 -28.38
N GLU A 386 9.39 3.95 -28.17
CA GLU A 386 8.37 3.35 -29.04
C GLU A 386 6.95 3.66 -28.56
N LYS A 387 6.73 3.60 -27.23
CA LYS A 387 5.45 3.86 -26.60
C LYS A 387 5.65 4.60 -25.28
N ALA A 388 4.65 5.41 -24.90
CA ALA A 388 4.61 6.05 -23.59
C ALA A 388 3.18 6.16 -23.08
N ALA A 389 2.98 5.97 -21.79
CA ALA A 389 1.72 6.22 -21.10
C ALA A 389 1.96 6.98 -19.80
N LEU A 390 0.97 7.78 -19.40
CA LEU A 390 0.93 8.48 -18.13
C LEU A 390 -0.34 8.06 -17.39
N VAL A 391 -0.16 7.59 -16.16
CA VAL A 391 -1.26 7.33 -15.22
C VAL A 391 -1.17 8.34 -14.08
N LYS A 392 -2.26 9.03 -13.82
CA LYS A 392 -2.41 9.97 -12.71
C LYS A 392 -3.47 9.43 -11.76
N GLU A 393 -3.04 8.76 -10.70
CA GLU A 393 -3.97 8.34 -9.64
C GLU A 393 -4.06 9.46 -8.59
N VAL A 394 -5.03 10.34 -8.79
CA VAL A 394 -5.24 11.51 -7.92
C VAL A 394 -5.80 11.13 -6.55
N ARG A 395 -6.34 9.92 -6.40
CA ARG A 395 -6.89 9.37 -5.17
C ARG A 395 -6.09 8.15 -4.69
N ALA A 396 -4.76 8.20 -4.82
CA ALA A 396 -3.90 7.05 -4.57
C ALA A 396 -3.93 6.62 -3.11
N THR A 397 -3.76 7.57 -2.19
CA THR A 397 -3.73 7.34 -0.74
C THR A 397 -4.48 8.45 -0.01
N PHE A 398 -4.73 8.28 1.28
CA PHE A 398 -5.02 9.44 2.13
C PHE A 398 -3.75 9.94 2.80
N THR A 399 -3.68 11.25 3.06
CA THR A 399 -2.58 11.90 3.78
C THR A 399 -2.68 11.64 5.28
N VAL A 400 -1.54 11.59 5.99
CA VAL A 400 -1.48 11.33 7.44
C VAL A 400 -0.94 12.53 8.22
N PRO A 401 -1.68 13.66 8.28
CA PRO A 401 -1.30 14.82 9.09
C PRO A 401 -1.46 14.52 10.58
N PRO A 402 -0.88 15.33 11.47
CA PRO A 402 -1.11 15.23 12.90
C PRO A 402 -2.60 15.22 13.26
N GLY A 403 -2.99 14.30 14.15
CA GLY A 403 -4.36 14.15 14.62
C GLY A 403 -5.30 13.35 13.71
N ILE A 404 -4.82 12.81 12.57
CA ILE A 404 -5.67 12.00 11.66
C ILE A 404 -6.23 10.74 12.35
N ASP A 405 -5.54 10.16 13.32
CA ASP A 405 -5.97 8.93 13.99
C ASP A 405 -7.35 9.07 14.65
N SER A 406 -7.71 10.27 15.14
CA SER A 406 -9.05 10.52 15.67
C SER A 406 -10.17 10.47 14.63
N ALA A 407 -9.83 10.58 13.35
CA ALA A 407 -10.75 10.46 12.21
C ALA A 407 -10.86 9.02 11.67
N ARG A 408 -9.97 8.12 12.07
CA ARG A 408 -9.95 6.73 11.60
C ARG A 408 -10.88 5.87 12.46
N PRO A 409 -12.02 5.38 11.92
CA PRO A 409 -12.92 4.51 12.68
C PRO A 409 -12.32 3.11 12.87
N GLY A 410 -12.81 2.35 13.83
CA GLY A 410 -12.57 0.92 13.93
C GLY A 410 -13.31 0.12 12.85
N SER A 411 -13.18 -1.21 12.87
CA SER A 411 -13.91 -2.09 11.94
C SER A 411 -15.41 -2.18 12.23
N VAL A 412 -15.86 -1.99 13.46
CA VAL A 412 -17.28 -2.04 13.80
C VAL A 412 -17.97 -0.76 13.34
N SER A 413 -19.05 -0.91 12.58
CA SER A 413 -19.88 0.19 12.10
C SER A 413 -21.07 0.47 13.02
N PRO A 414 -21.79 1.59 12.84
CA PRO A 414 -23.04 1.84 13.59
C PRO A 414 -24.17 0.86 13.24
N TRP A 415 -24.15 0.27 12.04
CA TRP A 415 -25.21 -0.62 11.58
C TRP A 415 -25.06 -2.04 12.13
N PRO A 416 -26.17 -2.74 12.43
CA PRO A 416 -26.12 -4.13 12.85
C PRO A 416 -25.51 -5.00 11.72
N ASN A 417 -24.73 -6.01 12.12
CA ASN A 417 -24.12 -6.98 11.19
C ASN A 417 -23.32 -6.34 10.03
N CYS A 418 -22.89 -5.07 10.17
CA CYS A 418 -22.12 -4.37 9.19
C CYS A 418 -20.76 -3.95 9.76
N VAL A 419 -19.69 -4.23 9.03
CA VAL A 419 -18.33 -3.87 9.40
C VAL A 419 -17.61 -3.10 8.29
N LEU A 420 -16.61 -2.32 8.69
CA LEU A 420 -15.78 -1.50 7.80
C LEU A 420 -14.44 -2.17 7.56
N ALA A 421 -13.95 -2.10 6.33
CA ALA A 421 -12.58 -2.40 5.95
C ALA A 421 -12.06 -1.33 4.97
N GLY A 422 -10.76 -1.18 4.90
CA GLY A 422 -10.08 -0.18 4.07
C GLY A 422 -8.82 0.32 4.74
N ASP A 423 -7.89 0.80 3.96
CA ASP A 423 -6.62 1.34 4.46
C ASP A 423 -6.80 2.57 5.38
N TRP A 424 -7.97 3.22 5.31
CA TRP A 424 -8.34 4.42 6.05
C TRP A 424 -8.89 4.17 7.46
N ILE A 425 -9.28 2.94 7.82
CA ILE A 425 -9.70 2.61 9.19
C ILE A 425 -8.50 2.47 10.14
N ALA A 426 -8.75 2.45 11.45
CA ALA A 426 -7.73 2.41 12.50
C ALA A 426 -7.04 1.05 12.58
N THR A 427 -5.99 0.83 11.78
CA THR A 427 -5.17 -0.38 11.77
C THR A 427 -3.82 -0.21 12.46
N GLY A 428 -3.49 1.01 12.90
CA GLY A 428 -2.15 1.37 13.38
C GLY A 428 -1.10 1.48 12.27
N TRP A 429 -1.49 1.35 10.98
CA TRP A 429 -0.65 1.50 9.80
C TRP A 429 -1.14 2.66 8.93
N PRO A 430 -0.24 3.32 8.16
CA PRO A 430 -0.63 4.38 7.21
C PRO A 430 -1.39 3.80 6.01
N SER A 431 -1.81 4.67 5.08
CA SER A 431 -2.46 4.28 3.82
C SER A 431 -1.54 3.42 2.96
N THR A 432 -1.63 2.11 3.10
CA THR A 432 -0.81 1.10 2.42
C THR A 432 -1.61 -0.16 2.15
N MET A 433 -1.11 -1.03 1.27
CA MET A 433 -1.67 -2.37 1.08
C MET A 433 -1.63 -3.21 2.36
N GLU A 434 -0.62 -3.01 3.23
CA GLU A 434 -0.57 -3.65 4.54
C GLU A 434 -1.74 -3.22 5.42
N SER A 435 -2.03 -1.91 5.50
CA SER A 435 -3.19 -1.39 6.24
C SER A 435 -4.50 -1.97 5.68
N ALA A 436 -4.61 -2.05 4.34
CA ALA A 436 -5.77 -2.64 3.70
C ALA A 436 -5.96 -4.12 4.07
N ALA A 437 -4.91 -4.94 3.99
CA ALA A 437 -4.98 -6.35 4.38
C ALA A 437 -5.34 -6.52 5.86
N ARG A 438 -4.72 -5.73 6.75
CA ARG A 438 -5.06 -5.69 8.19
C ARG A 438 -6.52 -5.37 8.43
N SER A 439 -7.04 -4.36 7.76
CA SER A 439 -8.43 -3.95 7.91
C SER A 439 -9.40 -5.06 7.52
N GLY A 440 -9.10 -5.80 6.45
CA GLY A 440 -9.88 -6.96 6.04
C GLY A 440 -9.85 -8.09 7.07
N HIS A 441 -8.68 -8.37 7.67
CA HIS A 441 -8.56 -9.34 8.75
C HIS A 441 -9.34 -8.91 10.00
N LEU A 442 -9.25 -7.63 10.40
CA LEU A 442 -10.02 -7.08 11.53
C LEU A 442 -11.53 -7.16 11.30
N ALA A 443 -12.00 -6.91 10.07
CA ALA A 443 -13.40 -7.06 9.71
C ALA A 443 -13.86 -8.53 9.84
N ALA A 444 -13.03 -9.47 9.38
CA ALA A 444 -13.32 -10.90 9.52
C ALA A 444 -13.30 -11.36 10.99
N GLU A 445 -12.40 -10.84 11.82
CA GLU A 445 -12.38 -11.08 13.27
C GLU A 445 -13.66 -10.57 13.94
N ALA A 446 -14.12 -9.37 13.58
CA ALA A 446 -15.34 -8.80 14.13
C ALA A 446 -16.58 -9.64 13.79
N ILE A 447 -16.71 -10.14 12.56
CA ILE A 447 -17.80 -11.03 12.15
C ILE A 447 -17.69 -12.38 12.86
N SER A 448 -16.48 -12.97 12.93
CA SER A 448 -16.30 -14.26 13.62
C SER A 448 -16.68 -14.19 15.11
N ALA A 449 -16.41 -13.05 15.75
CA ALA A 449 -16.86 -12.79 17.13
C ALA A 449 -18.40 -12.64 17.22
N ALA A 450 -19.03 -11.98 16.24
CA ALA A 450 -20.49 -11.79 16.21
C ALA A 450 -21.27 -13.12 16.02
N ILE A 451 -20.68 -14.11 15.36
CA ILE A 451 -21.27 -15.45 15.25
C ILE A 451 -20.88 -16.39 16.40
N ASN A 452 -20.26 -15.86 17.47
CA ASN A 452 -19.77 -16.62 18.63
C ASN A 452 -18.68 -17.67 18.30
N GLU A 453 -17.95 -17.49 17.21
CA GLU A 453 -16.80 -18.31 16.81
C GLU A 453 -15.54 -17.44 16.64
N PRO A 454 -15.05 -16.78 17.70
CA PRO A 454 -13.94 -15.81 17.56
C PRO A 454 -12.70 -16.47 16.98
N ARG A 455 -12.18 -15.92 15.90
CA ARG A 455 -10.95 -16.38 15.22
C ARG A 455 -9.99 -15.20 15.09
N THR A 456 -8.69 -15.50 15.05
CA THR A 456 -7.63 -14.51 14.83
C THR A 456 -7.10 -14.67 13.41
N PHE A 457 -7.23 -13.61 12.61
CA PHE A 457 -6.71 -13.54 11.24
C PHE A 457 -5.55 -12.56 11.12
N LEU A 458 -5.49 -11.58 12.04
CA LEU A 458 -4.45 -10.57 12.07
C LEU A 458 -3.09 -11.19 12.41
N ASN A 459 -2.14 -11.11 11.47
CA ASN A 459 -0.77 -11.49 11.74
C ASN A 459 -0.08 -10.41 12.59
N PRO A 460 0.68 -10.79 13.62
CA PRO A 460 1.43 -9.83 14.43
C PRO A 460 2.53 -9.14 13.61
N ASP A 461 2.88 -7.92 14.01
CA ASP A 461 4.06 -7.23 13.47
C ASP A 461 5.34 -8.03 13.71
N LEU A 462 6.34 -7.87 12.86
CA LEU A 462 7.64 -8.48 13.06
C LEU A 462 8.23 -8.01 14.40
N LYS A 463 8.67 -8.96 15.20
CA LYS A 463 9.32 -8.63 16.48
C LYS A 463 10.68 -7.95 16.21
N PRO A 464 11.03 -6.92 16.99
CA PRO A 464 12.37 -6.34 16.92
C PRO A 464 13.45 -7.39 17.18
N HIS A 465 14.51 -7.36 16.36
CA HIS A 465 15.64 -8.29 16.44
C HIS A 465 16.91 -7.61 16.99
N GLY A 466 17.93 -8.40 17.26
CA GLY A 466 19.23 -7.90 17.71
C GLY A 466 19.13 -7.02 18.95
N LEU A 467 19.77 -5.86 18.92
CA LEU A 467 19.77 -4.92 20.03
C LEU A 467 18.44 -4.20 20.21
N MET A 468 17.61 -4.13 19.15
CA MET A 468 16.30 -3.48 19.22
C MET A 468 15.32 -4.18 20.16
N ARG A 469 15.48 -5.48 20.45
CA ARG A 469 14.67 -6.23 21.42
C ARG A 469 14.75 -5.69 22.84
N PHE A 470 15.82 -4.95 23.16
CA PHE A 470 16.05 -4.35 24.49
C PHE A 470 15.53 -2.91 24.60
N VAL A 471 15.09 -2.32 23.49
CA VAL A 471 14.56 -0.96 23.48
C VAL A 471 13.10 -0.99 23.92
N LYS A 472 12.85 -0.67 25.20
CA LYS A 472 11.49 -0.58 25.75
C LYS A 472 10.77 0.67 25.22
N ALA A 473 9.47 0.53 24.95
CA ALA A 473 8.59 1.67 24.88
C ALA A 473 8.60 2.39 26.24
N ARG A 474 8.66 3.73 26.25
CA ARG A 474 8.33 4.46 27.49
C ARG A 474 6.84 4.27 27.73
N SER A 475 6.49 3.69 28.87
CA SER A 475 5.12 3.67 29.41
C SER A 475 4.61 5.08 29.58
#